data_5a3401ed5635d933dfd1f0e8cd0422ef
#
_entry.id   5a3401ed5635d933dfd1f0e8cd0422ef
#
_cell.length_a   1.000
_cell.length_b   1.000
_cell.length_c   1.000
_cell.angle_alpha   90.00
_cell.angle_beta   90.00
_cell.angle_gamma   90.00
#
_symmetry.space_group_name_H-M   'P 1'
#
loop_
_entity.id
_entity.type
_entity.pdbx_description
1 polymer ?
#
loop_
_entity_poly.entity_id
_entity_poly.type
_entity_poly.pdbx_seq_one_letter_code
_entity_poly.pdbx_strand_id
1 'polypeptide(L)'
;MGPERAGPARLRGWWLASGGLAVLVAGVAGLALGPADLGFGEVLVELVDRLPLVEVDSGLGERQQAIIWEIRLPRVVLGLLVGAMLATAGGAYQGVFRNPLADPYLLGVAAGAGFGATMAIVSGAGDGVGILDPVPLSAFAGALAAV
;
A
#
# COMPACT_ATOMS: atom_id res chain seq x y z
N MET A 1 -35.04 -19.40 25.43
CA MET A 1 -34.61 -18.88 24.13
C MET A 1 -33.08 -18.79 24.20
N GLY A 2 -32.36 -19.80 23.70
CA GLY A 2 -30.89 -19.85 23.75
C GLY A 2 -30.32 -18.95 22.63
N PRO A 3 -29.15 -18.32 22.80
CA PRO A 3 -28.53 -17.53 21.78
C PRO A 3 -28.20 -18.42 20.56
N GLU A 4 -28.79 -18.11 19.45
CA GLU A 4 -28.50 -18.72 18.15
C GLU A 4 -27.00 -18.51 17.87
N ARG A 5 -26.23 -19.59 17.84
CA ARG A 5 -24.82 -19.53 17.47
C ARG A 5 -24.75 -19.19 16.00
N ALA A 6 -24.48 -17.93 15.70
CA ALA A 6 -24.18 -17.50 14.34
C ALA A 6 -23.00 -18.38 13.85
N GLY A 7 -23.25 -19.22 12.86
CA GLY A 7 -22.23 -20.03 12.22
C GLY A 7 -21.14 -19.14 11.61
N PRO A 8 -19.93 -19.69 11.35
CA PRO A 8 -18.83 -18.90 10.78
C PRO A 8 -19.31 -18.23 9.49
N ALA A 9 -19.13 -16.92 9.41
CA ALA A 9 -19.48 -16.14 8.22
C ALA A 9 -18.64 -16.68 7.05
N ARG A 10 -19.27 -17.41 6.15
CA ARG A 10 -18.61 -17.89 4.92
C ARG A 10 -18.46 -16.68 3.99
N LEU A 11 -17.22 -16.21 3.83
CA LEU A 11 -16.89 -15.24 2.76
C LEU A 11 -17.29 -15.86 1.43
N ARG A 12 -18.31 -15.31 0.79
CA ARG A 12 -18.72 -15.74 -0.55
C ARG A 12 -17.61 -15.29 -1.50
N GLY A 13 -17.17 -16.18 -2.40
CA GLY A 13 -16.04 -15.92 -3.32
C GLY A 13 -16.14 -14.62 -4.10
N TRP A 14 -17.36 -14.14 -4.36
CA TRP A 14 -17.58 -12.87 -5.06
C TRP A 14 -17.10 -11.63 -4.27
N TRP A 15 -17.10 -11.66 -2.93
CA TRP A 15 -16.52 -10.59 -2.11
C TRP A 15 -15.00 -10.50 -2.27
N LEU A 16 -14.33 -11.65 -2.37
CA LEU A 16 -12.90 -11.69 -2.63
C LEU A 16 -12.58 -11.21 -4.05
N ALA A 17 -13.40 -11.62 -5.02
CA ALA A 17 -13.26 -11.19 -6.41
C ALA A 17 -13.48 -9.68 -6.55
N SER A 18 -14.54 -9.13 -5.92
CA SER A 18 -14.81 -7.68 -5.97
C SER A 18 -13.72 -6.86 -5.26
N GLY A 19 -13.21 -7.34 -4.12
CA GLY A 19 -12.09 -6.72 -3.42
C GLY A 19 -10.81 -6.74 -4.26
N GLY A 20 -10.47 -7.88 -4.87
CA GLY A 20 -9.33 -8.00 -5.78
C GLY A 20 -9.46 -7.07 -7.00
N LEU A 21 -10.64 -7.02 -7.60
CA LEU A 21 -10.90 -6.11 -8.71
C LEU A 21 -10.75 -4.64 -8.29
N ALA A 22 -11.27 -4.27 -7.12
CA ALA A 22 -11.14 -2.90 -6.61
C ALA A 22 -9.67 -2.51 -6.39
N VAL A 23 -8.85 -3.42 -5.87
CA VAL A 23 -7.39 -3.20 -5.70
C VAL A 23 -6.69 -3.03 -7.05
N LEU A 24 -7.02 -3.86 -8.05
CA LEU A 24 -6.47 -3.74 -9.40
C LEU A 24 -6.85 -2.39 -10.04
N VAL A 25 -8.13 -2.03 -9.98
CA VAL A 25 -8.62 -0.75 -10.52
C VAL A 25 -7.94 0.43 -9.82
N ALA A 26 -7.81 0.40 -8.50
CA ALA A 26 -7.12 1.43 -7.75
C ALA A 26 -5.64 1.53 -8.11
N GLY A 27 -4.96 0.39 -8.31
CA GLY A 27 -3.57 0.33 -8.75
C GLY A 27 -3.36 0.96 -10.13
N VAL A 28 -4.19 0.57 -11.11
CA VAL A 28 -4.13 1.13 -12.47
C VAL A 28 -4.48 2.63 -12.46
N ALA A 29 -5.50 3.03 -11.71
CA ALA A 29 -5.85 4.43 -11.54
C ALA A 29 -4.70 5.25 -10.94
N GLY A 30 -4.00 4.69 -9.94
CA GLY A 30 -2.82 5.32 -9.33
C GLY A 30 -1.65 5.50 -10.31
N LEU A 31 -1.51 4.61 -11.31
CA LEU A 31 -0.52 4.76 -12.38
C LEU A 31 -0.96 5.79 -13.42
N ALA A 32 -2.25 5.86 -13.74
CA ALA A 32 -2.78 6.76 -14.76
C ALA A 32 -2.97 8.20 -14.25
N LEU A 33 -3.47 8.35 -13.02
CA LEU A 33 -3.75 9.67 -12.44
C LEU A 33 -2.49 10.31 -11.87
N GLY A 34 -2.19 11.53 -12.28
CA GLY A 34 -1.03 12.29 -11.77
C GLY A 34 -0.78 13.57 -12.54
N PRO A 35 0.15 14.43 -12.08
CA PRO A 35 0.42 15.74 -12.67
C PRO A 35 1.07 15.70 -14.06
N ALA A 36 1.54 14.54 -14.52
CA ALA A 36 1.97 14.35 -15.90
C ALA A 36 0.75 13.94 -16.74
N ASP A 37 0.51 14.63 -17.83
CA ASP A 37 -0.55 14.32 -18.80
C ASP A 37 -0.22 13.02 -19.54
N LEU A 38 -0.59 11.91 -18.93
CA LEU A 38 -0.52 10.57 -19.50
C LEU A 38 -1.94 10.12 -19.80
N GLY A 39 -2.22 9.79 -21.04
CA GLY A 39 -3.51 9.22 -21.40
C GLY A 39 -3.75 7.89 -20.68
N PHE A 40 -4.93 7.72 -20.10
CA PHE A 40 -5.29 6.45 -19.40
C PHE A 40 -5.09 5.23 -20.31
N GLY A 41 -5.45 5.36 -21.59
CA GLY A 41 -5.25 4.31 -22.60
C GLY A 41 -3.78 3.99 -22.85
N GLU A 42 -2.93 5.01 -22.92
CA GLU A 42 -1.49 4.86 -23.13
C GLU A 42 -0.83 4.11 -21.96
N VAL A 43 -1.22 4.43 -20.73
CA VAL A 43 -0.75 3.71 -19.52
C VAL A 43 -1.17 2.24 -19.53
N LEU A 44 -2.41 1.95 -19.95
CA LEU A 44 -2.87 0.56 -20.08
C LEU A 44 -2.08 -0.20 -21.15
N VAL A 45 -1.84 0.42 -22.30
CA VAL A 45 -1.06 -0.18 -23.38
C VAL A 45 0.38 -0.42 -22.92
N GLU A 46 1.01 0.54 -22.24
CA GLU A 46 2.35 0.39 -21.68
C GLU A 46 2.45 -0.77 -20.67
N LEU A 47 1.41 -0.95 -19.82
CA LEU A 47 1.36 -2.09 -18.89
C LEU A 47 1.22 -3.43 -19.63
N VAL A 48 0.51 -3.47 -20.76
CA VAL A 48 0.33 -4.66 -21.59
C VAL A 48 1.59 -4.97 -22.39
N ASP A 49 2.29 -3.97 -22.91
CA ASP A 49 3.54 -4.12 -23.66
C ASP A 49 4.65 -4.80 -22.85
N ARG A 50 4.67 -4.59 -21.52
CA ARG A 50 5.60 -5.29 -20.62
C ARG A 50 5.30 -6.78 -20.40
N LEU A 51 4.18 -7.28 -20.90
CA LEU A 51 3.89 -8.72 -20.80
C LEU A 51 4.68 -9.47 -21.86
N PRO A 52 5.37 -10.58 -21.52
CA PRO A 52 6.34 -11.27 -22.38
C PRO A 52 5.77 -11.90 -23.66
N LEU A 53 4.49 -11.75 -23.94
CA LEU A 53 3.77 -12.35 -25.07
C LEU A 53 3.10 -11.30 -25.99
N VAL A 54 3.24 -10.01 -25.70
CA VAL A 54 2.53 -8.96 -26.42
C VAL A 54 3.51 -7.83 -26.71
N GLU A 55 3.77 -7.56 -27.98
CA GLU A 55 4.54 -6.39 -28.44
C GLU A 55 3.53 -5.37 -28.97
N VAL A 56 3.20 -4.36 -28.16
CA VAL A 56 2.32 -3.25 -28.56
C VAL A 56 3.03 -1.95 -28.22
N ASP A 57 3.31 -1.15 -29.23
CA ASP A 57 3.89 0.18 -29.02
C ASP A 57 2.86 1.07 -28.31
N SER A 58 3.18 1.53 -27.11
CA SER A 58 2.35 2.43 -26.32
C SER A 58 2.33 3.87 -26.86
N GLY A 59 3.26 4.20 -27.77
CA GLY A 59 3.45 5.57 -28.28
C GLY A 59 4.00 6.54 -27.23
N LEU A 60 4.31 6.07 -26.02
CA LEU A 60 4.87 6.90 -24.95
C LEU A 60 6.36 7.15 -25.18
N GLY A 61 6.78 8.41 -25.02
CA GLY A 61 8.20 8.75 -25.06
C GLY A 61 8.95 8.22 -23.83
N GLU A 62 10.27 8.07 -23.95
CA GLU A 62 11.16 7.55 -22.89
C GLU A 62 10.94 8.25 -21.52
N ARG A 63 10.72 9.55 -21.52
CA ARG A 63 10.47 10.34 -20.31
C ARG A 63 9.13 9.94 -19.64
N GLN A 64 8.11 9.67 -20.41
CA GLN A 64 6.79 9.28 -19.91
C GLN A 64 6.84 7.86 -19.35
N GLN A 65 7.55 6.95 -20.03
CA GLN A 65 7.81 5.60 -19.54
C GLN A 65 8.60 5.64 -18.23
N ALA A 66 9.66 6.44 -18.13
CA ALA A 66 10.41 6.61 -16.88
C ALA A 66 9.52 7.11 -15.71
N ILE A 67 8.59 8.05 -15.98
CA ILE A 67 7.64 8.51 -14.95
C ILE A 67 6.75 7.36 -14.44
N ILE A 68 6.29 6.49 -15.33
CA ILE A 68 5.45 5.35 -14.94
C ILE A 68 6.26 4.35 -14.12
N TRP A 69 7.41 3.93 -14.63
CA TRP A 69 8.17 2.81 -14.07
C TRP A 69 9.04 3.18 -12.87
N GLU A 70 9.65 4.37 -12.87
CA GLU A 70 10.61 4.78 -11.84
C GLU A 70 9.96 5.62 -10.73
N ILE A 71 8.84 6.28 -11.01
CA ILE A 71 8.20 7.17 -10.03
C ILE A 71 6.84 6.65 -9.59
N ARG A 72 5.93 6.35 -10.53
CA ARG A 72 4.55 6.01 -10.18
C ARG A 72 4.41 4.59 -9.69
N LEU A 73 5.00 3.64 -10.38
CA LEU A 73 4.90 2.22 -10.02
C LEU A 73 5.42 1.93 -8.60
N PRO A 74 6.62 2.38 -8.20
CA PRO A 74 7.09 2.16 -6.84
C PRO A 74 6.16 2.75 -5.78
N ARG A 75 5.59 3.92 -6.02
CA ARG A 75 4.64 4.56 -5.10
C ARG A 75 3.32 3.79 -4.99
N VAL A 76 2.79 3.31 -6.10
CA VAL A 76 1.57 2.49 -6.12
C VAL A 76 1.81 1.18 -5.40
N VAL A 77 2.92 0.49 -5.68
CA VAL A 77 3.29 -0.76 -4.99
C VAL A 77 3.44 -0.53 -3.49
N LEU A 78 4.15 0.53 -3.09
CA LEU A 78 4.30 0.89 -1.68
C LEU A 78 2.94 1.16 -1.01
N GLY A 79 2.05 1.92 -1.67
CA GLY A 79 0.70 2.18 -1.18
C GLY A 79 -0.12 0.90 -1.00
N LEU A 80 -0.05 -0.02 -1.95
CA LEU A 80 -0.71 -1.32 -1.87
C LEU A 80 -0.18 -2.18 -0.72
N LEU A 81 1.15 -2.20 -0.53
CA LEU A 81 1.78 -2.93 0.58
C LEU A 81 1.37 -2.34 1.94
N VAL A 82 1.41 -1.02 2.09
CA VAL A 82 0.97 -0.34 3.32
C VAL A 82 -0.50 -0.62 3.59
N GLY A 83 -1.36 -0.54 2.57
CA GLY A 83 -2.78 -0.87 2.70
C GLY A 83 -3.02 -2.31 3.12
N ALA A 84 -2.29 -3.27 2.55
CA ALA A 84 -2.37 -4.68 2.92
C ALA A 84 -1.92 -4.92 4.37
N MET A 85 -0.81 -4.29 4.80
CA MET A 85 -0.34 -4.38 6.19
C MET A 85 -1.35 -3.80 7.18
N LEU A 86 -1.91 -2.63 6.89
CA LEU A 86 -2.93 -2.00 7.74
C LEU A 86 -4.22 -2.83 7.81
N ALA A 87 -4.68 -3.38 6.69
CA ALA A 87 -5.85 -4.25 6.66
C ALA A 87 -5.64 -5.53 7.49
N THR A 88 -4.45 -6.13 7.39
CA THR A 88 -4.08 -7.33 8.15
C THR A 88 -3.98 -7.01 9.65
N ALA A 89 -3.32 -5.92 10.01
CA ALA A 89 -3.23 -5.46 11.39
C ALA A 89 -4.62 -5.17 11.96
N GLY A 90 -5.44 -4.39 11.25
CA GLY A 90 -6.81 -4.08 11.65
C GLY A 90 -7.64 -5.33 11.89
N GLY A 91 -7.61 -6.29 10.97
CA GLY A 91 -8.31 -7.57 11.13
C GLY A 91 -7.82 -8.38 12.33
N ALA A 92 -6.51 -8.42 12.57
CA ALA A 92 -5.92 -9.07 13.73
C ALA A 92 -6.39 -8.43 15.06
N TYR A 93 -6.35 -7.10 15.15
CA TYR A 93 -6.82 -6.36 16.33
C TYR A 93 -8.30 -6.59 16.60
N GLN A 94 -9.15 -6.49 15.57
CA GLN A 94 -10.59 -6.78 15.71
C GLN A 94 -10.85 -8.20 16.20
N GLY A 95 -10.07 -9.18 15.72
CA GLY A 95 -10.16 -10.57 16.17
C GLY A 95 -9.73 -10.77 17.62
N VAL A 96 -8.58 -10.20 18.01
CA VAL A 96 -8.03 -10.32 19.38
C VAL A 96 -8.94 -9.64 20.40
N PHE A 97 -9.34 -8.40 20.13
CA PHE A 97 -10.19 -7.63 21.05
C PHE A 97 -11.68 -7.98 20.94
N ARG A 98 -12.07 -8.81 19.96
CA ARG A 98 -13.47 -9.13 19.66
C ARG A 98 -14.36 -7.90 19.57
N ASN A 99 -13.79 -6.82 19.05
CA ASN A 99 -14.42 -5.52 18.88
C ASN A 99 -14.20 -5.02 17.46
N PRO A 100 -15.26 -4.84 16.65
CA PRO A 100 -15.15 -4.35 15.28
C PRO A 100 -14.66 -2.88 15.19
N LEU A 101 -14.64 -2.16 16.31
CA LEU A 101 -14.13 -0.78 16.39
C LEU A 101 -12.65 -0.72 16.81
N ALA A 102 -12.00 -1.86 17.02
CA ALA A 102 -10.59 -1.88 17.35
C ALA A 102 -9.76 -1.42 16.15
N ASP A 103 -8.90 -0.42 16.40
CA ASP A 103 -8.05 0.21 15.39
C ASP A 103 -6.60 0.20 15.87
N PRO A 104 -5.64 -0.29 15.08
CA PRO A 104 -4.23 -0.24 15.41
C PRO A 104 -3.69 1.18 15.66
N TYR A 105 -4.32 2.22 15.10
CA TYR A 105 -3.95 3.62 15.37
C TYR A 105 -4.11 4.04 16.84
N LEU A 106 -5.05 3.43 17.56
CA LEU A 106 -5.33 3.76 18.97
C LEU A 106 -4.14 3.45 19.90
N LEU A 107 -3.24 2.57 19.52
CA LEU A 107 -2.06 2.23 20.31
C LEU A 107 -0.87 3.19 20.11
N GLY A 108 -1.04 4.23 19.33
CA GLY A 108 0.00 5.23 19.13
C GLY A 108 1.13 4.80 18.17
N VAL A 109 1.02 3.64 17.51
CA VAL A 109 2.02 3.11 16.58
C VAL A 109 2.43 4.13 15.53
N ALA A 110 1.45 4.82 14.93
CA ALA A 110 1.72 5.83 13.91
C ALA A 110 2.43 7.07 14.48
N ALA A 111 2.06 7.50 15.69
CA ALA A 111 2.72 8.60 16.38
C ALA A 111 4.17 8.26 16.76
N GLY A 112 4.39 7.05 17.27
CA GLY A 112 5.74 6.52 17.56
C GLY A 112 6.61 6.43 16.31
N ALA A 113 6.06 5.91 15.22
CA ALA A 113 6.75 5.84 13.92
C ALA A 113 7.14 7.24 13.42
N GLY A 114 6.21 8.19 13.46
CA GLY A 114 6.45 9.57 13.05
C GLY A 114 7.50 10.27 13.92
N PHE A 115 7.47 10.05 15.22
CA PHE A 115 8.50 10.55 16.13
C PHE A 115 9.88 9.99 15.82
N GLY A 116 9.98 8.67 15.66
CA GLY A 116 11.25 7.99 15.30
C GLY A 116 11.81 8.48 13.97
N ALA A 117 10.98 8.58 12.93
CA ALA A 117 11.38 9.11 11.62
C ALA A 117 11.87 10.56 11.73
N THR A 118 11.14 11.41 12.45
CA THR A 118 11.50 12.84 12.65
C THR A 118 12.85 12.96 13.38
N MET A 119 13.06 12.16 14.41
CA MET A 119 14.34 12.16 15.15
C MET A 119 15.52 11.79 14.24
N ALA A 120 15.36 10.78 13.38
CA ALA A 120 16.38 10.40 12.42
C ALA A 120 16.69 11.52 11.42
N ILE A 121 15.67 12.16 10.87
CA ILE A 121 15.82 13.26 9.90
C ILE A 121 16.52 14.47 10.56
N VAL A 122 16.07 14.88 11.76
CA VAL A 122 16.62 16.05 12.46
C VAL A 122 18.06 15.80 12.93
N SER A 123 18.42 14.55 13.25
CA SER A 123 19.81 14.20 13.62
C SER A 123 20.75 14.13 12.41
N GLY A 124 20.27 14.37 11.19
CA GLY A 124 21.08 14.27 9.98
C GLY A 124 21.37 12.84 9.52
N ALA A 125 20.67 11.86 10.07
CA ALA A 125 20.84 10.44 9.72
C ALA A 125 20.12 10.03 8.43
N GLY A 126 19.56 10.99 7.69
CA GLY A 126 18.69 10.74 6.54
C GLY A 126 19.39 10.38 5.22
N ASP A 127 20.73 10.27 5.20
CA ASP A 127 21.51 10.01 3.99
C ASP A 127 21.79 8.51 3.75
N GLY A 128 21.04 7.64 4.39
CA GLY A 128 21.12 6.20 4.18
C GLY A 128 20.51 5.76 2.87
N VAL A 129 21.00 4.66 2.32
CA VAL A 129 20.47 4.08 1.08
C VAL A 129 19.97 2.66 1.33
N GLY A 130 18.76 2.36 0.90
CA GLY A 130 18.20 1.01 0.92
C GLY A 130 17.62 0.58 2.28
N ILE A 131 17.69 -0.72 2.58
CA ILE A 131 17.06 -1.34 3.75
C ILE A 131 17.66 -0.86 5.08
N LEU A 132 18.90 -0.39 5.06
CA LEU A 132 19.62 0.13 6.22
C LEU A 132 19.50 1.65 6.38
N ASP A 133 18.58 2.29 5.66
CA ASP A 133 18.30 3.70 5.85
C ASP A 133 17.84 3.94 7.31
N PRO A 134 18.52 4.85 8.03
CA PRO A 134 18.19 5.15 9.43
C PRO A 134 16.77 5.65 9.65
N VAL A 135 16.14 6.30 8.66
CA VAL A 135 14.78 6.85 8.80
C VAL A 135 13.73 5.74 8.95
N PRO A 136 13.61 4.75 8.05
CA PRO A 136 12.71 3.62 8.24
C PRO A 136 12.98 2.81 9.51
N LEU A 137 14.27 2.59 9.85
CA LEU A 137 14.64 1.84 11.05
C LEU A 137 14.23 2.57 12.33
N SER A 138 14.44 3.89 12.39
CA SER A 138 14.02 4.70 13.53
C SER A 138 12.50 4.81 13.63
N ALA A 139 11.80 4.89 12.49
CA ALA A 139 10.35 4.84 12.46
C ALA A 139 9.83 3.50 13.03
N PHE A 140 10.42 2.39 12.61
CA PHE A 140 10.05 1.07 13.10
C PHE A 140 10.33 0.93 14.61
N ALA A 141 11.49 1.36 15.07
CA ALA A 141 11.85 1.35 16.50
C ALA A 141 10.90 2.24 17.33
N GLY A 142 10.56 3.42 16.82
CA GLY A 142 9.59 4.31 17.45
C GLY A 142 8.17 3.72 17.51
N ALA A 143 7.74 3.04 16.43
CA ALA A 143 6.48 2.31 16.42
C ALA A 143 6.42 1.21 17.48
N LEU A 144 7.49 0.42 17.61
CA LEU A 144 7.59 -0.64 18.63
C LEU A 144 7.62 -0.08 20.06
N ALA A 145 8.29 1.04 20.26
CA ALA A 145 8.39 1.66 21.58
C ALA A 145 7.06 2.30 22.05
N ALA A 146 6.14 2.58 21.13
CA ALA A 146 4.83 3.17 21.43
C ALA A 146 3.76 2.13 21.79
N VAL A 147 4.00 0.84 21.57
CA VAL A 147 3.10 -0.29 21.89
C VAL A 147 3.45 -0.90 23.23
#